data_d55a4313bc81a34e769cc11093553cbf
#
_entry.id   d55a4313bc81a34e769cc11093553cbf
#
_cell.length_a   1.000
_cell.length_b   1.000
_cell.length_c   1.000
_cell.angle_alpha   90.00
_cell.angle_beta   90.00
_cell.angle_gamma   90.00
#
_symmetry.space_group_name_H-M   'P 1'
#
loop_
_entity.id
_entity.type
_entity.pdbx_description
1 polymer ?
#
loop_
_entity_poly.entity_id
_entity_poly.type
_entity_poly.pdbx_seq_one_letter_code
_entity_poly.pdbx_strand_id
1 'polypeptide(L)'
;MSYGTNVVACCRRDLIPAVKRFIDGMPNPGTCFETPSIYALNRMLEHADARVCFMAAYFLPDVGLVFGADLPCPYETRLLRQEDFAELYLPEWSDALCSDRKELDVLGVGAYDNGNLVGFAGCSADCGSMWQIGVDVLPEYRRQGIASALTNRLARAVFEREKVPFYCAAWSNVKSVKNALRSGFRPGWAEITAKSNQFISEKFGKIGNFIEDEG
;
A
#
# COMPACT_ATOMS: atom_id res chain seq x y z
N MET A 1 4.78 -11.94 -4.38
CA MET A 1 3.80 -12.82 -5.03
C MET A 1 2.43 -12.20 -4.86
N SER A 2 1.68 -12.06 -5.93
CA SER A 2 0.34 -11.44 -5.93
C SER A 2 -0.69 -12.41 -6.52
N TYR A 3 -1.94 -12.28 -6.09
CA TYR A 3 -3.08 -13.09 -6.52
C TYR A 3 -4.33 -12.23 -6.71
N GLY A 4 -4.82 -12.22 -7.95
CA GLY A 4 -6.15 -11.73 -8.33
C GLY A 4 -6.95 -12.88 -8.90
N THR A 5 -6.79 -13.14 -10.20
CA THR A 5 -7.35 -14.34 -10.90
C THR A 5 -6.31 -15.43 -11.09
N ASN A 6 -5.05 -15.10 -11.12
CA ASN A 6 -3.91 -16.00 -11.21
C ASN A 6 -2.79 -15.55 -10.26
N VAL A 7 -1.78 -16.38 -10.07
CA VAL A 7 -0.61 -16.02 -9.26
C VAL A 7 0.47 -15.46 -10.16
N VAL A 8 0.98 -14.27 -9.78
CA VAL A 8 2.17 -13.67 -10.39
C VAL A 8 3.25 -13.56 -9.31
N ALA A 9 4.45 -14.04 -9.61
CA ALA A 9 5.58 -13.98 -8.70
C ALA A 9 6.76 -13.26 -9.35
N CYS A 10 7.32 -12.28 -8.63
CA CYS A 10 8.59 -11.65 -8.95
C CYS A 10 9.61 -12.09 -7.89
N CYS A 11 10.74 -12.65 -8.30
CA CYS A 11 11.78 -13.12 -7.38
C CYS A 11 13.15 -13.07 -8.03
N ARG A 12 14.22 -13.28 -7.23
CA ARG A 12 15.58 -13.47 -7.74
C ARG A 12 15.60 -14.67 -8.69
N ARG A 13 16.51 -14.64 -9.66
CA ARG A 13 16.62 -15.68 -10.70
C ARG A 13 16.88 -17.07 -10.14
N ASP A 14 17.71 -17.19 -9.10
CA ASP A 14 18.03 -18.44 -8.43
C ASP A 14 16.81 -19.09 -7.73
N LEU A 15 15.81 -18.30 -7.35
CA LEU A 15 14.59 -18.79 -6.70
C LEU A 15 13.48 -19.20 -7.69
N ILE A 16 13.59 -18.85 -8.96
CA ILE A 16 12.54 -19.14 -9.96
C ILE A 16 12.12 -20.61 -9.98
N PRO A 17 13.06 -21.61 -10.01
CA PRO A 17 12.66 -23.03 -10.04
C PRO A 17 11.89 -23.46 -8.79
N ALA A 18 12.26 -22.94 -7.61
CA ALA A 18 11.59 -23.27 -6.34
C ALA A 18 10.20 -22.61 -6.26
N VAL A 19 10.11 -21.33 -6.60
CA VAL A 19 8.84 -20.59 -6.62
C VAL A 19 7.87 -21.18 -7.64
N LYS A 20 8.38 -21.57 -8.83
CA LYS A 20 7.54 -22.24 -9.83
C LYS A 20 6.98 -23.56 -9.31
N ARG A 21 7.83 -24.43 -8.74
CA ARG A 21 7.36 -25.70 -8.14
C ARG A 21 6.35 -25.48 -7.02
N PHE A 22 6.54 -24.43 -6.20
CA PHE A 22 5.60 -24.08 -5.14
C PHE A 22 4.23 -23.72 -5.72
N ILE A 23 4.16 -22.85 -6.74
CA ILE A 23 2.91 -22.43 -7.36
C ILE A 23 2.25 -23.59 -8.11
N ASP A 24 3.01 -24.32 -8.92
CA ASP A 24 2.49 -25.43 -9.73
C ASP A 24 1.98 -26.60 -8.87
N GLY A 25 2.52 -26.76 -7.64
CA GLY A 25 2.09 -27.80 -6.70
C GLY A 25 0.78 -27.49 -5.96
N MET A 26 0.23 -26.28 -6.11
CA MET A 26 -1.02 -25.92 -5.43
C MET A 26 -2.26 -26.40 -6.20
N PRO A 27 -3.29 -26.90 -5.50
CA PRO A 27 -4.53 -27.38 -6.13
C PRO A 27 -5.27 -26.28 -6.91
N ASN A 28 -5.15 -25.04 -6.47
CA ASN A 28 -5.63 -23.85 -7.17
C ASN A 28 -4.78 -22.62 -6.77
N PRO A 29 -4.79 -21.53 -7.56
CA PRO A 29 -3.96 -20.36 -7.29
C PRO A 29 -4.19 -19.70 -5.91
N GLY A 30 -5.43 -19.70 -5.41
CA GLY A 30 -5.76 -19.09 -4.12
C GLY A 30 -5.10 -19.80 -2.94
N THR A 31 -4.87 -21.12 -3.06
CA THR A 31 -4.20 -21.91 -2.01
C THR A 31 -2.80 -21.41 -1.67
N CYS A 32 -2.12 -20.73 -2.60
CA CYS A 32 -0.82 -20.08 -2.33
C CYS A 32 -0.86 -19.08 -1.16
N PHE A 33 -2.05 -18.55 -0.86
CA PHE A 33 -2.27 -17.50 0.15
C PHE A 33 -2.88 -18.02 1.46
N GLU A 34 -3.11 -19.33 1.56
CA GLU A 34 -3.57 -19.95 2.78
C GLU A 34 -2.42 -20.20 3.77
N THR A 35 -2.73 -20.21 5.06
CA THR A 35 -1.74 -20.29 6.14
C THR A 35 -0.76 -21.47 6.00
N PRO A 36 -1.19 -22.72 5.66
CA PRO A 36 -0.25 -23.82 5.47
C PRO A 36 0.73 -23.59 4.31
N SER A 37 0.27 -22.95 3.25
CA SER A 37 1.11 -22.64 2.08
C SER A 37 2.10 -21.53 2.38
N ILE A 38 1.71 -20.53 3.19
CA ILE A 38 2.60 -19.48 3.66
C ILE A 38 3.71 -20.06 4.55
N TYR A 39 3.38 -21.05 5.39
CA TYR A 39 4.38 -21.77 6.18
C TYR A 39 5.38 -22.52 5.26
N ALA A 40 4.89 -23.24 4.26
CA ALA A 40 5.74 -23.93 3.29
C ALA A 40 6.61 -22.96 2.48
N LEU A 41 6.04 -21.80 2.10
CA LEU A 41 6.78 -20.72 1.43
C LEU A 41 7.90 -20.17 2.32
N ASN A 42 7.66 -19.94 3.60
CA ASN A 42 8.70 -19.52 4.54
C ASN A 42 9.84 -20.54 4.63
N ARG A 43 9.52 -21.83 4.78
CA ARG A 43 10.54 -22.89 4.81
C ARG A 43 11.37 -22.93 3.52
N MET A 44 10.76 -22.72 2.38
CA MET A 44 11.47 -22.63 1.11
C MET A 44 12.42 -21.41 1.06
N LEU A 45 12.01 -20.28 1.64
CA LEU A 45 12.78 -19.04 1.64
C LEU A 45 13.91 -19.00 2.67
N GLU A 46 13.93 -19.89 3.67
CA GLU A 46 15.02 -20.00 4.66
C GLU A 46 16.38 -20.15 3.99
N HIS A 47 16.50 -20.97 2.93
CA HIS A 47 17.73 -21.14 2.16
C HIS A 47 18.21 -19.88 1.43
N ALA A 48 17.33 -18.88 1.32
CA ALA A 48 17.62 -17.59 0.68
C ALA A 48 17.79 -16.46 1.71
N ASP A 49 17.90 -16.81 3.00
CA ASP A 49 17.94 -15.87 4.13
C ASP A 49 16.79 -14.86 4.09
N ALA A 50 15.59 -15.33 3.78
CA ALA A 50 14.39 -14.51 3.64
C ALA A 50 13.16 -15.21 4.19
N ARG A 51 12.15 -14.43 4.51
CA ARG A 51 10.82 -14.94 4.90
C ARG A 51 9.71 -13.97 4.50
N VAL A 52 8.47 -14.44 4.51
CA VAL A 52 7.29 -13.59 4.31
C VAL A 52 7.26 -12.52 5.39
N CYS A 53 7.14 -11.26 4.97
CA CYS A 53 7.22 -10.10 5.84
C CYS A 53 5.93 -9.27 5.83
N PHE A 54 5.36 -9.05 4.65
CA PHE A 54 4.16 -8.24 4.51
C PHE A 54 3.09 -8.98 3.72
N MET A 55 1.85 -8.77 4.14
CA MET A 55 0.66 -9.21 3.44
C MET A 55 -0.27 -8.01 3.31
N ALA A 56 -0.64 -7.67 2.09
CA ALA A 56 -1.46 -6.51 1.79
C ALA A 56 -2.57 -6.83 0.79
N ALA A 57 -3.66 -6.10 0.90
CA ALA A 57 -4.69 -6.01 -0.13
C ALA A 57 -4.46 -4.75 -0.97
N TYR A 58 -4.57 -4.91 -2.27
CA TYR A 58 -4.47 -3.83 -3.26
C TYR A 58 -5.85 -3.55 -3.84
N PHE A 59 -6.11 -2.28 -4.05
CA PHE A 59 -7.41 -1.79 -4.48
C PHE A 59 -7.24 -0.99 -5.77
N LEU A 60 -8.13 -1.26 -6.73
CA LEU A 60 -8.24 -0.50 -7.97
C LEU A 60 -9.47 0.42 -7.92
N PRO A 61 -9.44 1.56 -8.62
CA PRO A 61 -10.56 2.46 -8.65
C PRO A 61 -11.72 1.87 -9.45
N ASP A 62 -12.91 1.93 -8.91
CA ASP A 62 -14.15 1.83 -9.67
C ASP A 62 -14.47 3.22 -10.21
N VAL A 63 -14.34 3.41 -11.51
CA VAL A 63 -14.50 4.73 -12.17
C VAL A 63 -15.87 5.34 -11.86
N GLY A 64 -16.94 4.52 -11.91
CA GLY A 64 -18.29 4.99 -11.59
C GLY A 64 -18.43 5.49 -10.17
N LEU A 65 -17.81 4.81 -9.21
CA LEU A 65 -17.83 5.21 -7.81
C LEU A 65 -16.90 6.40 -7.52
N VAL A 66 -15.70 6.43 -8.11
CA VAL A 66 -14.76 7.55 -7.90
C VAL A 66 -15.37 8.85 -8.41
N PHE A 67 -16.00 8.87 -9.58
CA PHE A 67 -16.61 10.07 -10.15
C PHE A 67 -18.04 10.33 -9.70
N GLY A 68 -18.78 9.30 -9.29
CA GLY A 68 -20.15 9.41 -8.79
C GLY A 68 -20.25 9.79 -7.32
N ALA A 69 -19.20 9.58 -6.52
CA ALA A 69 -19.21 9.90 -5.10
C ALA A 69 -19.07 11.41 -4.86
N ASP A 70 -19.96 11.98 -4.07
CA ASP A 70 -19.76 13.28 -3.44
C ASP A 70 -19.28 13.05 -1.99
N LEU A 71 -17.96 13.21 -1.77
CA LEU A 71 -17.36 13.05 -0.47
C LEU A 71 -16.97 14.43 0.09
N PRO A 72 -17.84 15.02 0.94
CA PRO A 72 -17.57 16.33 1.51
C PRO A 72 -16.32 16.29 2.41
N CYS A 73 -15.52 17.33 2.32
CA CYS A 73 -14.47 17.63 3.26
C CYS A 73 -14.88 18.90 4.03
N PRO A 74 -14.91 18.89 5.38
CA PRO A 74 -15.31 20.07 6.16
C PRO A 74 -14.26 21.20 6.11
N TYR A 75 -13.12 20.95 5.49
CA TYR A 75 -11.98 21.88 5.41
C TYR A 75 -11.68 22.26 3.97
N GLU A 76 -11.03 23.42 3.79
CA GLU A 76 -10.50 23.83 2.50
C GLU A 76 -9.52 22.75 1.98
N THR A 77 -9.59 22.43 0.69
CA THR A 77 -8.65 21.47 0.10
C THR A 77 -7.90 22.09 -1.05
N ARG A 78 -6.60 21.78 -1.12
CA ARG A 78 -5.71 22.28 -2.15
C ARG A 78 -4.99 21.10 -2.82
N LEU A 79 -4.84 21.19 -4.15
CA LEU A 79 -3.97 20.32 -4.92
C LEU A 79 -2.54 20.82 -4.77
N LEU A 80 -1.63 19.89 -4.42
CA LEU A 80 -0.21 20.15 -4.26
C LEU A 80 0.59 19.33 -5.29
N ARG A 81 1.72 19.88 -5.70
CA ARG A 81 2.68 19.25 -6.61
C ARG A 81 3.98 18.96 -5.89
N GLN A 82 4.88 18.27 -6.54
CA GLN A 82 6.16 17.87 -5.98
C GLN A 82 6.95 19.05 -5.37
N GLU A 83 6.92 20.21 -6.03
CA GLU A 83 7.58 21.42 -5.54
C GLU A 83 7.06 21.92 -4.17
N ASP A 84 5.83 21.56 -3.82
CA ASP A 84 5.19 21.94 -2.55
C ASP A 84 5.52 20.99 -1.39
N PHE A 85 6.20 19.86 -1.65
CA PHE A 85 6.41 18.81 -0.65
C PHE A 85 7.63 18.99 0.24
N ALA A 86 8.52 19.96 -0.05
CA ALA A 86 9.83 20.08 0.60
C ALA A 86 9.75 20.06 2.15
N GLU A 87 8.75 20.73 2.72
CA GLU A 87 8.54 20.83 4.17
C GLU A 87 7.56 19.78 4.72
N LEU A 88 6.99 18.90 3.87
CA LEU A 88 5.98 17.92 4.24
C LEU A 88 6.56 16.52 4.53
N TYR A 89 7.86 16.30 4.37
CA TYR A 89 8.50 15.02 4.72
C TYR A 89 8.70 14.90 6.24
N LEU A 90 7.59 14.87 6.96
CA LEU A 90 7.50 14.79 8.41
C LEU A 90 6.87 13.46 8.82
N PRO A 91 7.12 12.97 10.06
CA PRO A 91 6.57 11.69 10.52
C PRO A 91 5.05 11.58 10.40
N GLU A 92 4.32 12.67 10.60
CA GLU A 92 2.85 12.72 10.51
C GLU A 92 2.29 12.49 9.09
N TRP A 93 3.13 12.61 8.04
CA TRP A 93 2.75 12.41 6.64
C TRP A 93 3.46 11.22 6.00
N SER A 94 3.99 10.29 6.81
CA SER A 94 4.83 9.19 6.34
C SER A 94 4.09 8.07 5.61
N ASP A 95 2.76 7.99 5.72
CA ASP A 95 1.94 7.10 4.87
C ASP A 95 1.64 7.74 3.50
N ALA A 96 1.57 9.07 3.44
CA ALA A 96 1.27 9.83 2.22
C ALA A 96 2.52 10.17 1.38
N LEU A 97 3.68 10.35 2.00
CA LEU A 97 4.96 10.69 1.37
C LEU A 97 6.07 9.72 1.78
N CYS A 98 7.00 9.43 0.85
CA CYS A 98 8.11 8.54 1.12
C CYS A 98 9.45 9.31 1.11
N SER A 99 10.00 9.60 2.28
CA SER A 99 11.28 10.32 2.43
C SER A 99 12.47 9.65 1.73
N ASP A 100 12.40 8.31 1.54
CA ASP A 100 13.46 7.52 0.90
C ASP A 100 13.37 7.53 -0.64
N ARG A 101 12.25 8.03 -1.22
CA ARG A 101 11.98 8.05 -2.66
C ARG A 101 11.20 9.31 -3.06
N LYS A 102 11.67 10.46 -2.60
CA LYS A 102 11.02 11.78 -2.81
C LYS A 102 10.76 12.10 -4.26
N GLU A 103 11.62 11.63 -5.17
CA GLU A 103 11.51 11.82 -6.61
C GLU A 103 10.29 11.13 -7.24
N LEU A 104 9.71 10.16 -6.55
CA LEU A 104 8.51 9.46 -6.99
C LEU A 104 7.22 10.11 -6.47
N ASP A 105 7.28 10.93 -5.44
CA ASP A 105 6.11 11.64 -4.90
C ASP A 105 5.78 12.81 -5.83
N VAL A 106 4.67 12.73 -6.56
CA VAL A 106 4.39 13.62 -7.71
C VAL A 106 3.18 14.52 -7.56
N LEU A 107 2.21 14.13 -6.72
CA LEU A 107 0.95 14.85 -6.58
C LEU A 107 0.35 14.60 -5.20
N GLY A 108 -0.35 15.60 -4.66
CA GLY A 108 -1.04 15.47 -3.39
C GLY A 108 -2.28 16.35 -3.28
N VAL A 109 -3.13 16.04 -2.31
CA VAL A 109 -4.28 16.88 -1.92
C VAL A 109 -4.21 17.08 -0.41
N GLY A 110 -4.10 18.33 0.04
CA GLY A 110 -4.11 18.71 1.44
C GLY A 110 -5.46 19.24 1.90
N ALA A 111 -5.85 18.97 3.14
CA ALA A 111 -6.94 19.63 3.85
C ALA A 111 -6.39 20.63 4.85
N TYR A 112 -6.95 21.83 4.90
CA TYR A 112 -6.42 22.93 5.70
C TYR A 112 -7.50 23.52 6.63
N ASP A 113 -7.16 23.58 7.92
CA ASP A 113 -7.94 24.30 8.93
C ASP A 113 -7.21 25.58 9.32
N ASN A 114 -7.81 26.74 9.06
CA ASN A 114 -7.22 28.07 9.31
C ASN A 114 -5.76 28.19 8.76
N GLY A 115 -5.51 27.60 7.59
CA GLY A 115 -4.21 27.61 6.94
C GLY A 115 -3.22 26.51 7.39
N ASN A 116 -3.55 25.73 8.43
CA ASN A 116 -2.74 24.62 8.89
C ASN A 116 -3.14 23.32 8.16
N LEU A 117 -2.16 22.56 7.68
CA LEU A 117 -2.39 21.25 7.07
C LEU A 117 -2.84 20.25 8.14
N VAL A 118 -4.03 19.67 7.98
CA VAL A 118 -4.64 18.75 8.96
C VAL A 118 -4.85 17.34 8.40
N GLY A 119 -4.77 17.19 7.11
CA GLY A 119 -4.81 15.90 6.41
C GLY A 119 -4.17 16.02 5.04
N PHE A 120 -3.47 14.97 4.62
CA PHE A 120 -2.75 14.95 3.36
C PHE A 120 -2.89 13.58 2.69
N ALA A 121 -3.28 13.55 1.43
CA ALA A 121 -3.17 12.40 0.55
C ALA A 121 -2.11 12.70 -0.49
N GLY A 122 -1.10 11.84 -0.60
CA GLY A 122 -0.04 11.91 -1.59
C GLY A 122 -0.08 10.73 -2.55
N CYS A 123 0.49 10.87 -3.74
CA CYS A 123 0.69 9.73 -4.62
C CYS A 123 2.12 9.64 -5.14
N SER A 124 2.57 8.39 -5.24
CA SER A 124 3.90 8.00 -5.73
C SER A 124 3.80 7.35 -7.10
N ALA A 125 4.63 7.81 -8.04
CA ALA A 125 4.72 7.31 -9.42
C ALA A 125 5.61 6.06 -9.49
N ASP A 126 5.23 4.99 -8.78
CA ASP A 126 5.99 3.74 -8.72
C ASP A 126 6.11 3.04 -10.09
N CYS A 127 5.21 3.31 -11.00
CA CYS A 127 5.37 2.92 -12.41
C CYS A 127 4.77 3.97 -13.37
N GLY A 128 5.08 3.83 -14.66
CA GLY A 128 4.68 4.80 -15.67
C GLY A 128 3.17 4.95 -15.88
N SER A 129 2.37 3.94 -15.53
CA SER A 129 0.92 3.91 -15.76
C SER A 129 0.09 3.93 -14.49
N MET A 130 0.63 3.52 -13.34
CA MET A 130 -0.11 3.38 -12.08
C MET A 130 0.59 4.13 -10.96
N TRP A 131 -0.18 4.93 -10.21
CA TRP A 131 0.32 5.73 -9.09
C TRP A 131 -0.33 5.30 -7.78
N GLN A 132 0.52 5.01 -6.79
CA GLN A 132 0.08 4.58 -5.45
C GLN A 132 -0.37 5.76 -4.62
N ILE A 133 -1.55 5.66 -3.98
CA ILE A 133 -2.06 6.66 -3.06
C ILE A 133 -1.83 6.22 -1.61
N GLY A 134 -1.25 7.11 -0.81
CA GLY A 134 -1.21 7.06 0.65
C GLY A 134 -1.95 8.24 1.27
N VAL A 135 -2.37 8.15 2.53
CA VAL A 135 -3.11 9.23 3.19
C VAL A 135 -2.92 9.24 4.70
N ASP A 136 -2.66 10.42 5.23
CA ASP A 136 -2.58 10.71 6.65
C ASP A 136 -3.60 11.79 7.06
N VAL A 137 -4.09 11.69 8.29
CA VAL A 137 -4.92 12.72 8.94
C VAL A 137 -4.49 12.82 10.40
N LEU A 138 -4.24 14.05 10.85
CA LEU A 138 -3.86 14.30 12.25
C LEU A 138 -4.88 13.72 13.22
N PRO A 139 -4.46 13.15 14.36
CA PRO A 139 -5.33 12.40 15.25
C PRO A 139 -6.61 13.12 15.65
N GLU A 140 -6.54 14.40 15.97
CA GLU A 140 -7.66 15.26 16.40
C GLU A 140 -8.68 15.56 15.29
N TYR A 141 -8.27 15.40 14.01
CA TYR A 141 -9.12 15.63 12.83
C TYR A 141 -9.71 14.35 12.24
N ARG A 142 -9.41 13.20 12.85
CA ARG A 142 -9.91 11.89 12.36
C ARG A 142 -11.42 11.75 12.53
N ARG A 143 -12.00 10.78 11.82
CA ARG A 143 -13.44 10.41 11.81
C ARG A 143 -14.39 11.48 11.26
N GLN A 144 -13.87 12.48 10.55
CA GLN A 144 -14.65 13.55 9.91
C GLN A 144 -14.79 13.35 8.38
N GLY A 145 -14.38 12.19 7.83
CA GLY A 145 -14.45 11.90 6.39
C GLY A 145 -13.28 12.45 5.56
N ILE A 146 -12.35 13.17 6.18
CA ILE A 146 -11.21 13.84 5.50
C ILE A 146 -10.41 12.86 4.64
N ALA A 147 -9.92 11.75 5.21
CA ALA A 147 -9.12 10.79 4.47
C ALA A 147 -9.82 10.31 3.19
N SER A 148 -11.12 9.96 3.27
CA SER A 148 -11.87 9.46 2.11
C SER A 148 -12.08 10.54 1.06
N ALA A 149 -12.35 11.78 1.48
CA ALA A 149 -12.49 12.92 0.57
C ALA A 149 -11.18 13.23 -0.16
N LEU A 150 -10.05 13.27 0.57
CA LEU A 150 -8.73 13.53 -0.02
C LEU A 150 -8.30 12.40 -0.98
N THR A 151 -8.45 11.14 -0.55
CA THR A 151 -8.13 9.97 -1.39
C THR A 151 -8.94 9.98 -2.70
N ASN A 152 -10.25 10.27 -2.63
CA ASN A 152 -11.11 10.35 -3.82
C ASN A 152 -10.70 11.52 -4.74
N ARG A 153 -10.47 12.71 -4.19
CA ARG A 153 -10.04 13.87 -4.98
C ARG A 153 -8.70 13.65 -5.64
N LEU A 154 -7.75 13.04 -4.94
CA LEU A 154 -6.46 12.68 -5.50
C LEU A 154 -6.60 11.63 -6.60
N ALA A 155 -7.46 10.62 -6.42
CA ALA A 155 -7.73 9.63 -7.45
C ALA A 155 -8.25 10.27 -8.76
N ARG A 156 -9.19 11.23 -8.67
CA ARG A 156 -9.66 11.99 -9.84
C ARG A 156 -8.53 12.78 -10.49
N ALA A 157 -7.71 13.47 -9.71
CA ALA A 157 -6.58 14.24 -10.21
C ALA A 157 -5.50 13.36 -10.88
N VAL A 158 -5.34 12.11 -10.45
CA VAL A 158 -4.47 11.11 -11.10
C VAL A 158 -5.06 10.68 -12.46
N PHE A 159 -6.37 10.43 -12.54
CA PHE A 159 -7.05 10.12 -13.81
C PHE A 159 -6.94 11.25 -14.83
N GLU A 160 -7.04 12.52 -14.40
CA GLU A 160 -6.84 13.69 -15.27
C GLU A 160 -5.44 13.73 -15.92
N ARG A 161 -4.48 12.98 -15.34
CA ARG A 161 -3.11 12.81 -15.87
C ARG A 161 -2.93 11.51 -16.67
N GLU A 162 -4.04 10.87 -17.04
CA GLU A 162 -4.05 9.62 -17.78
C GLU A 162 -3.30 8.48 -17.04
N LYS A 163 -3.34 8.50 -15.70
CA LYS A 163 -2.77 7.46 -14.85
C LYS A 163 -3.86 6.73 -14.10
N VAL A 164 -3.58 5.51 -13.69
CA VAL A 164 -4.48 4.70 -12.87
C VAL A 164 -4.06 4.84 -11.40
N PRO A 165 -4.87 5.45 -10.55
CA PRO A 165 -4.57 5.45 -9.12
C PRO A 165 -4.78 4.05 -8.54
N PHE A 166 -3.92 3.62 -7.62
CA PHE A 166 -4.17 2.43 -6.83
C PHE A 166 -3.90 2.69 -5.36
N TYR A 167 -4.48 1.85 -4.52
CA TYR A 167 -4.36 1.96 -3.08
C TYR A 167 -3.95 0.61 -2.50
N CYS A 168 -3.10 0.59 -1.47
CA CYS A 168 -2.79 -0.63 -0.76
C CYS A 168 -2.97 -0.47 0.75
N ALA A 169 -3.30 -1.58 1.41
CA ALA A 169 -3.43 -1.63 2.85
C ALA A 169 -2.94 -2.98 3.37
N ALA A 170 -2.15 -2.96 4.45
CA ALA A 170 -1.84 -4.19 5.18
C ALA A 170 -3.14 -4.89 5.63
N TRP A 171 -3.18 -6.20 5.63
CA TRP A 171 -4.38 -6.98 6.01
C TRP A 171 -4.93 -6.63 7.39
N SER A 172 -4.05 -6.26 8.32
CA SER A 172 -4.44 -5.83 9.67
C SER A 172 -4.97 -4.39 9.73
N ASN A 173 -4.75 -3.56 8.68
CA ASN A 173 -5.16 -2.16 8.68
C ASN A 173 -6.59 -1.98 8.15
N VAL A 174 -7.55 -2.46 8.95
CA VAL A 174 -9.00 -2.37 8.62
C VAL A 174 -9.47 -0.92 8.38
N LYS A 175 -8.83 0.07 9.04
CA LYS A 175 -9.18 1.48 8.85
C LYS A 175 -8.82 1.94 7.44
N SER A 176 -7.64 1.58 6.96
CA SER A 176 -7.17 1.87 5.61
C SER A 176 -8.02 1.16 4.54
N VAL A 177 -8.38 -0.11 4.77
CA VAL A 177 -9.32 -0.86 3.89
C VAL A 177 -10.66 -0.13 3.78
N LYS A 178 -11.25 0.32 4.91
CA LYS A 178 -12.50 1.08 4.90
C LYS A 178 -12.36 2.42 4.18
N ASN A 179 -11.20 3.07 4.27
CA ASN A 179 -10.92 4.29 3.53
C ASN A 179 -10.92 4.03 2.02
N ALA A 180 -10.19 3.02 1.55
CA ALA A 180 -10.16 2.65 0.13
C ALA A 180 -11.57 2.42 -0.42
N LEU A 181 -12.39 1.60 0.26
CA LEU A 181 -13.75 1.31 -0.18
C LEU A 181 -14.65 2.56 -0.23
N ARG A 182 -14.56 3.44 0.77
CA ARG A 182 -15.34 4.68 0.81
C ARG A 182 -14.91 5.67 -0.28
N SER A 183 -13.64 5.67 -0.64
CA SER A 183 -13.09 6.56 -1.67
C SER A 183 -13.40 6.11 -3.10
N GLY A 184 -14.13 4.99 -3.28
CA GLY A 184 -14.52 4.46 -4.59
C GLY A 184 -13.58 3.40 -5.15
N PHE A 185 -12.71 2.80 -4.32
CA PHE A 185 -11.84 1.70 -4.72
C PHE A 185 -12.49 0.35 -4.42
N ARG A 186 -12.07 -0.68 -5.15
CA ARG A 186 -12.50 -2.08 -4.98
C ARG A 186 -11.28 -2.99 -4.85
N PRO A 187 -11.38 -4.12 -4.13
CA PRO A 187 -10.29 -5.10 -4.09
C PRO A 187 -9.89 -5.54 -5.50
N GLY A 188 -8.59 -5.44 -5.79
CA GLY A 188 -8.01 -5.86 -7.07
C GLY A 188 -7.20 -7.14 -6.92
N TRP A 189 -6.24 -7.18 -5.98
CA TRP A 189 -5.43 -8.37 -5.67
C TRP A 189 -4.89 -8.35 -4.25
N ALA A 190 -4.47 -9.51 -3.77
CA ALA A 190 -3.69 -9.66 -2.56
C ALA A 190 -2.21 -9.85 -2.89
N GLU A 191 -1.32 -9.42 -2.01
CA GLU A 191 0.11 -9.58 -2.19
C GLU A 191 0.80 -10.11 -0.94
N ILE A 192 1.76 -11.01 -1.14
CA ILE A 192 2.72 -11.47 -0.14
C ILE A 192 4.10 -10.99 -0.56
N THR A 193 4.78 -10.26 0.31
CA THR A 193 6.14 -9.78 0.09
C THR A 193 7.08 -10.45 1.07
N ALA A 194 8.16 -11.06 0.57
CA ALA A 194 9.26 -11.56 1.37
C ALA A 194 10.37 -10.51 1.47
N LYS A 195 11.06 -10.49 2.61
CA LYS A 195 12.22 -9.64 2.88
C LYS A 195 13.34 -10.49 3.51
N SER A 196 14.58 -9.98 3.47
CA SER A 196 15.70 -10.61 4.15
C SER A 196 15.50 -10.63 5.67
N ASN A 197 16.10 -11.61 6.34
CA ASN A 197 16.08 -11.67 7.81
C ASN A 197 16.69 -10.41 8.44
N GLN A 198 17.75 -9.85 7.82
CA GLN A 198 18.33 -8.57 8.26
C GLN A 198 17.28 -7.44 8.26
N PHE A 199 16.56 -7.23 7.15
CA PHE A 199 15.51 -6.21 7.08
C PHE A 199 14.43 -6.41 8.14
N ILE A 200 14.02 -7.67 8.36
CA ILE A 200 12.99 -8.00 9.35
C ILE A 200 13.48 -7.69 10.76
N SER A 201 14.72 -8.04 11.10
CA SER A 201 15.34 -7.74 12.39
C SER A 201 15.47 -6.24 12.63
N GLU A 202 15.91 -5.48 11.63
CA GLU A 202 16.03 -4.02 11.72
C GLU A 202 14.67 -3.34 11.91
N LYS A 203 13.64 -3.80 11.17
CA LYS A 203 12.32 -3.17 11.19
C LYS A 203 11.46 -3.57 12.40
N PHE A 204 11.54 -4.82 12.84
CA PHE A 204 10.64 -5.39 13.85
C PHE A 204 11.34 -5.77 15.16
N GLY A 205 12.66 -5.65 15.23
CA GLY A 205 13.43 -5.94 16.43
C GLY A 205 13.20 -7.36 16.95
N LYS A 206 12.91 -7.50 18.26
CA LYS A 206 12.75 -8.80 18.94
C LYS A 206 11.66 -9.69 18.35
N ILE A 207 10.69 -9.17 17.60
CA ILE A 207 9.69 -10.01 16.92
C ILE A 207 10.37 -10.94 15.89
N GLY A 208 11.50 -10.51 15.28
CA GLY A 208 12.31 -11.34 14.40
C GLY A 208 12.95 -12.55 15.11
N ASN A 209 13.19 -12.47 16.40
CA ASN A 209 13.94 -13.46 17.17
C ASN A 209 13.08 -14.56 17.82
N PHE A 210 11.73 -14.45 17.80
CA PHE A 210 10.83 -15.48 18.37
C PHE A 210 10.97 -16.87 17.70
N ILE A 211 11.75 -16.99 16.64
CA ILE A 211 11.93 -18.23 15.86
C ILE A 211 13.34 -18.82 16.06
N GLU A 212 14.28 -18.09 16.70
CA GLU A 212 15.66 -18.55 16.91
C GLU A 212 15.88 -19.30 18.22
N ASP A 213 14.93 -19.26 19.16
CA ASP A 213 15.07 -19.87 20.51
C ASP A 213 14.60 -21.35 20.58
N GLU A 214 14.25 -21.99 19.49
CA GLU A 214 13.91 -23.42 19.44
C GLU A 214 14.99 -24.27 18.70
N GLY A 215 16.25 -24.05 19.03
CA GLY A 215 17.39 -24.82 18.52
C GLY A 215 18.12 -25.55 19.64
#